data_f1a8b9f8059689978fef79df64d2e1db
#
_entry.id   f1a8b9f8059689978fef79df64d2e1db
#
_cell.length_a   1.000
_cell.length_b   1.000
_cell.length_c   1.000
_cell.angle_alpha   90.00
_cell.angle_beta   90.00
_cell.angle_gamma   90.00
#
_symmetry.space_group_name_H-M   'P 1'
#
loop_
_entity.id
_entity.type
_entity.pdbx_description
1 polymer ?
#
loop_
_entity_poly.entity_id
_entity_poly.type
_entity_poly.pdbx_seq_one_letter_code
_entity_poly.pdbx_strand_id
1 'polypeptide(L)'
;MKLLIEDWGPIVSAEIDLTKRLIVFTGPNGTGKTYISYLLYGLMSSIGAKPYSNIQSHDDDRYYAIFHGEDLERGLPVQIEIDPAQIFELFTDMLSSKGGNLLDYIDVDVISPNLSIRITSSLEDWSKWLYDSEIDFGGDLSVVKKSHSYSFSLTPKSDVKINVPFQIAYLFHRLFLQDVSIPYMLTAERTGIYTFSKEISLGRLRDPKIASRYPKPISDGLVNAEDLANAKKNTSDYSKLADDIESDILQGKMVITDDGEIQYHHHNAVLSYNLSSTMVKTLSPIIFYLRYKAEKDILLIIDEPEINLHPSNQILLARVFARMINAGLHLMIATHSDYIIREINNLIMAEALQRKGNNIKIKEEYSYAKDELVKASDVSAFSFNPGSEGKVNVEKQEVNDFGFDVKSINVAIEAQNSITNDLFDRLAYEITDNGDE
;
A
#
# COMPACT_ATOMS: atom_id res chain seq x y z
N MET A 1 3.54 -5.50 -11.95
CA MET A 1 2.35 -6.35 -12.20
C MET A 1 1.11 -5.48 -12.30
N LYS A 2 0.19 -5.79 -13.24
CA LYS A 2 -1.12 -5.15 -13.34
C LYS A 2 -2.19 -6.19 -13.04
N LEU A 3 -3.16 -5.82 -12.22
CA LEU A 3 -4.29 -6.67 -11.84
C LEU A 3 -5.58 -6.06 -12.36
N LEU A 4 -6.38 -6.85 -13.07
CA LEU A 4 -7.78 -6.55 -13.38
C LEU A 4 -8.66 -7.21 -12.32
N ILE A 5 -9.43 -6.40 -11.63
CA ILE A 5 -10.37 -6.79 -10.58
C ILE A 5 -11.77 -6.46 -11.09
N GLU A 6 -12.66 -7.44 -11.15
CA GLU A 6 -14.04 -7.28 -11.62
C GLU A 6 -15.02 -7.76 -10.56
N ASP A 7 -16.16 -7.09 -10.47
CA ASP A 7 -17.28 -7.41 -9.56
C ASP A 7 -16.87 -7.49 -8.08
N TRP A 8 -16.11 -6.50 -7.59
CA TRP A 8 -15.73 -6.40 -6.19
C TRP A 8 -16.56 -5.35 -5.42
N GLY A 9 -17.50 -5.79 -4.61
CA GLY A 9 -18.43 -4.92 -3.90
C GLY A 9 -19.18 -3.99 -4.87
N PRO A 10 -19.08 -2.66 -4.71
CA PRO A 10 -19.69 -1.71 -5.65
C PRO A 10 -18.91 -1.58 -6.96
N ILE A 11 -17.67 -2.08 -7.05
CA ILE A 11 -16.76 -1.85 -8.15
C ILE A 11 -17.07 -2.80 -9.31
N VAL A 12 -17.33 -2.24 -10.48
CA VAL A 12 -17.57 -3.01 -11.71
C VAL A 12 -16.27 -3.60 -12.23
N SER A 13 -15.25 -2.75 -12.41
CA SER A 13 -13.95 -3.14 -12.91
C SER A 13 -12.89 -2.13 -12.50
N ALA A 14 -11.68 -2.61 -12.19
CA ALA A 14 -10.51 -1.79 -11.88
C ALA A 14 -9.24 -2.48 -12.35
N GLU A 15 -8.44 -1.82 -13.20
CA GLU A 15 -7.11 -2.30 -13.58
C GLU A 15 -6.05 -1.53 -12.80
N ILE A 16 -5.44 -2.18 -11.82
CA ILE A 16 -4.46 -1.56 -10.90
C ILE A 16 -3.04 -1.92 -11.30
N ASP A 17 -2.20 -0.92 -11.48
CA ASP A 17 -0.78 -1.05 -11.79
C ASP A 17 0.05 -0.97 -10.50
N LEU A 18 0.52 -2.13 -10.01
CA LEU A 18 1.31 -2.24 -8.78
C LEU A 18 2.81 -1.97 -8.98
N THR A 19 3.25 -1.62 -10.19
CA THR A 19 4.67 -1.33 -10.46
C THR A 19 5.09 0.08 -10.06
N LYS A 20 4.12 0.94 -9.71
CA LYS A 20 4.36 2.34 -9.38
C LYS A 20 4.70 2.51 -7.91
N ARG A 21 5.59 3.45 -7.60
CA ARG A 21 5.98 3.75 -6.22
C ARG A 21 4.92 4.47 -5.42
N LEU A 22 4.10 5.29 -6.11
CA LEU A 22 2.95 5.96 -5.52
C LEU A 22 1.68 5.60 -6.28
N ILE A 23 0.73 4.98 -5.57
CA ILE A 23 -0.59 4.67 -6.09
C ILE A 23 -1.61 5.52 -5.33
N VAL A 24 -2.40 6.31 -6.05
CA VAL A 24 -3.38 7.22 -5.47
C VAL A 24 -4.78 6.81 -5.87
N PHE A 25 -5.61 6.47 -4.88
CA PHE A 25 -7.05 6.27 -5.06
C PHE A 25 -7.80 7.51 -4.60
N THR A 26 -8.64 8.06 -5.48
CA THR A 26 -9.40 9.27 -5.22
C THR A 26 -10.85 9.10 -5.64
N GLY A 27 -11.76 9.90 -5.09
CA GLY A 27 -13.19 9.87 -5.39
C GLY A 27 -14.06 10.07 -4.15
N PRO A 28 -15.39 10.20 -4.29
CA PRO A 28 -16.32 10.43 -3.18
C PRO A 28 -16.31 9.30 -2.15
N ASN A 29 -16.90 9.59 -0.98
CA ASN A 29 -17.11 8.58 0.06
C ASN A 29 -18.05 7.47 -0.42
N GLY A 30 -17.83 6.25 0.07
CA GLY A 30 -18.67 5.08 -0.27
C GLY A 30 -18.45 4.51 -1.67
N THR A 31 -17.41 4.93 -2.40
CA THR A 31 -17.11 4.42 -3.75
C THR A 31 -16.22 3.17 -3.78
N GLY A 32 -15.87 2.60 -2.64
CA GLY A 32 -15.16 1.33 -2.59
C GLY A 32 -13.62 1.42 -2.59
N LYS A 33 -13.04 2.61 -2.36
CA LYS A 33 -11.57 2.77 -2.24
C LYS A 33 -10.99 1.88 -1.15
N THR A 34 -11.56 1.89 0.05
CA THR A 34 -11.19 1.01 1.15
C THR A 34 -11.37 -0.46 0.78
N TYR A 35 -12.43 -0.82 0.03
CA TYR A 35 -12.66 -2.19 -0.42
C TYR A 35 -11.52 -2.72 -1.30
N ILE A 36 -11.07 -1.93 -2.29
CA ILE A 36 -9.90 -2.31 -3.10
C ILE A 36 -8.62 -2.37 -2.28
N SER A 37 -8.41 -1.40 -1.38
CA SER A 37 -7.24 -1.39 -0.51
C SER A 37 -7.18 -2.65 0.36
N TYR A 38 -8.31 -3.08 0.92
CA TYR A 38 -8.42 -4.30 1.72
C TYR A 38 -8.21 -5.56 0.87
N LEU A 39 -8.76 -5.60 -0.35
CA LEU A 39 -8.55 -6.71 -1.28
C LEU A 39 -7.07 -6.87 -1.62
N LEU A 40 -6.40 -5.79 -2.01
CA LEU A 40 -4.98 -5.80 -2.36
C LEU A 40 -4.12 -6.18 -1.15
N TYR A 41 -4.41 -5.61 0.03
CA TYR A 41 -3.75 -6.00 1.28
C TYR A 41 -3.89 -7.50 1.53
N GLY A 42 -5.10 -8.01 1.37
CA GLY A 42 -5.40 -9.41 1.57
C GLY A 42 -4.68 -10.33 0.60
N LEU A 43 -4.76 -10.04 -0.69
CA LEU A 43 -4.07 -10.80 -1.73
C LEU A 43 -2.56 -10.85 -1.46
N MET A 44 -1.93 -9.71 -1.22
CA MET A 44 -0.49 -9.63 -1.01
C MET A 44 -0.05 -10.29 0.31
N SER A 45 -0.82 -10.11 1.39
CA SER A 45 -0.56 -10.77 2.67
C SER A 45 -0.71 -12.30 2.58
N SER A 46 -1.67 -12.79 1.81
CA SER A 46 -1.92 -14.22 1.64
C SER A 46 -0.85 -14.90 0.82
N ILE A 47 -0.38 -14.24 -0.25
CA ILE A 47 0.75 -14.71 -1.05
C ILE A 47 2.02 -14.79 -0.18
N GLY A 48 2.21 -13.83 0.75
CA GLY A 48 3.38 -13.79 1.64
C GLY A 48 3.34 -14.76 2.82
N ALA A 49 2.17 -14.99 3.40
CA ALA A 49 2.05 -15.66 4.70
C ALA A 49 1.63 -17.13 4.65
N LYS A 50 0.90 -17.56 3.61
CA LYS A 50 0.32 -18.89 3.53
C LYS A 50 0.50 -19.63 2.20
N PRO A 51 1.65 -19.60 1.54
CA PRO A 51 1.85 -20.48 0.39
C PRO A 51 1.80 -21.96 0.78
N TYR A 52 1.78 -22.27 2.08
CA TYR A 52 2.03 -23.60 2.64
C TYR A 52 0.79 -24.46 2.87
N SER A 53 -0.34 -23.87 3.28
CA SER A 53 -1.48 -24.66 3.73
C SER A 53 -2.45 -25.05 2.63
N ASN A 54 -2.54 -24.26 1.56
CA ASN A 54 -3.58 -24.42 0.54
C ASN A 54 -3.14 -25.18 -0.69
N ILE A 55 -1.82 -25.27 -0.93
CA ILE A 55 -1.25 -26.04 -2.03
C ILE A 55 -1.28 -27.56 -1.69
N GLN A 56 -1.45 -27.92 -0.42
CA GLN A 56 -1.58 -29.34 -0.01
C GLN A 56 -2.91 -30.01 -0.43
N SER A 57 -3.92 -29.25 -0.84
CA SER A 57 -5.24 -29.79 -1.17
C SER A 57 -5.45 -30.12 -2.66
N HIS A 58 -4.52 -29.77 -3.53
CA HIS A 58 -4.56 -30.19 -4.92
C HIS A 58 -3.63 -31.39 -5.12
N ASP A 59 -4.19 -32.59 -5.17
CA ASP A 59 -3.57 -33.84 -5.62
C ASP A 59 -3.24 -33.80 -7.13
N ASP A 60 -2.66 -32.73 -7.60
CA ASP A 60 -2.29 -32.60 -9.00
C ASP A 60 -0.81 -32.99 -9.14
N ASP A 61 -0.56 -34.22 -9.55
CA ASP A 61 0.79 -34.79 -9.71
C ASP A 61 1.69 -33.97 -10.68
N ARG A 62 1.12 -33.06 -11.45
CA ARG A 62 1.86 -32.18 -12.37
C ARG A 62 2.84 -31.25 -11.66
N TYR A 63 2.64 -31.01 -10.36
CA TYR A 63 3.40 -30.03 -9.58
C TYR A 63 4.34 -30.63 -8.54
N TYR A 64 4.48 -31.97 -8.50
CA TYR A 64 5.35 -32.64 -7.56
C TYR A 64 6.57 -33.23 -8.28
N ALA A 65 7.76 -32.83 -7.84
CA ALA A 65 8.98 -33.53 -8.16
C ALA A 65 9.34 -34.48 -7.01
N ILE A 66 9.40 -35.78 -7.27
CA ILE A 66 9.81 -36.80 -6.31
C ILE A 66 11.26 -37.12 -6.57
N PHE A 67 12.11 -36.88 -5.58
CA PHE A 67 13.54 -37.18 -5.65
C PHE A 67 13.79 -38.42 -4.78
N HIS A 68 14.44 -39.44 -5.35
CA HIS A 68 14.80 -40.67 -4.65
C HIS A 68 16.20 -40.55 -4.03
N GLY A 69 16.40 -41.18 -2.88
CA GLY A 69 17.64 -41.10 -2.09
C GLY A 69 18.92 -41.41 -2.85
N GLU A 70 18.86 -42.24 -3.89
CA GLU A 70 20.02 -42.56 -4.74
C GLU A 70 20.58 -41.35 -5.52
N ASP A 71 19.74 -40.38 -5.87
CA ASP A 71 20.18 -39.14 -6.55
C ASP A 71 20.83 -38.17 -5.57
N LEU A 72 20.43 -38.27 -4.30
CA LEU A 72 20.93 -37.44 -3.21
C LEU A 72 22.27 -37.94 -2.64
N GLU A 73 22.49 -39.25 -2.63
CA GLU A 73 23.77 -39.88 -2.19
C GLU A 73 24.97 -39.48 -3.10
N ARG A 74 24.69 -39.10 -4.33
CA ARG A 74 25.73 -38.65 -5.29
C ARG A 74 26.17 -37.21 -5.10
N GLY A 75 25.55 -36.46 -4.19
CA GLY A 75 25.92 -35.07 -3.92
C GLY A 75 25.76 -34.11 -5.12
N LEU A 76 25.00 -34.51 -6.14
CA LEU A 76 24.73 -33.68 -7.31
C LEU A 76 23.55 -32.76 -7.01
N PRO A 77 23.65 -31.47 -7.34
CA PRO A 77 22.53 -30.56 -7.20
C PRO A 77 21.39 -30.98 -8.11
N VAL A 78 20.21 -31.14 -7.52
CA VAL A 78 18.98 -31.40 -8.29
C VAL A 78 18.58 -30.11 -9.00
N GLN A 79 18.52 -30.16 -10.32
CA GLN A 79 18.09 -29.02 -11.13
C GLN A 79 16.63 -29.21 -11.55
N ILE A 80 15.78 -28.25 -11.17
CA ILE A 80 14.40 -28.15 -11.64
C ILE A 80 14.37 -26.98 -12.62
N GLU A 81 14.07 -27.26 -13.88
CA GLU A 81 13.90 -26.27 -14.91
C GLU A 81 12.43 -25.89 -15.00
N ILE A 82 12.11 -24.61 -14.80
CA ILE A 82 10.73 -24.13 -14.82
C ILE A 82 10.58 -23.10 -15.96
N ASP A 83 9.63 -23.38 -16.83
CA ASP A 83 9.24 -22.47 -17.90
C ASP A 83 8.48 -21.28 -17.30
N PRO A 84 8.84 -20.02 -17.64
CA PRO A 84 8.08 -18.83 -17.25
C PRO A 84 6.58 -18.90 -17.56
N ALA A 85 6.20 -19.57 -18.67
CA ALA A 85 4.80 -19.75 -19.03
C ALA A 85 4.05 -20.63 -18.02
N GLN A 86 4.67 -21.71 -17.55
CA GLN A 86 4.07 -22.57 -16.51
C GLN A 86 3.91 -21.85 -15.18
N ILE A 87 4.88 -21.01 -14.85
CA ILE A 87 4.81 -20.18 -13.66
C ILE A 87 3.62 -19.20 -13.78
N PHE A 88 3.49 -18.52 -14.91
CA PHE A 88 2.41 -17.56 -15.17
C PHE A 88 1.02 -18.22 -15.12
N GLU A 89 0.88 -19.40 -15.72
CA GLU A 89 -0.36 -20.20 -15.70
C GLU A 89 -0.74 -20.56 -14.26
N LEU A 90 0.20 -21.11 -13.49
CA LEU A 90 -0.02 -21.51 -12.11
C LEU A 90 -0.47 -20.35 -11.21
N PHE A 91 0.12 -19.17 -11.41
CA PHE A 91 -0.26 -17.99 -10.65
C PHE A 91 -1.65 -17.47 -11.08
N THR A 92 -1.95 -17.50 -12.37
CA THR A 92 -3.25 -17.16 -12.90
C THR A 92 -4.32 -18.11 -12.35
N ASP A 93 -4.03 -19.39 -12.25
CA ASP A 93 -4.91 -20.40 -11.65
C ASP A 93 -5.10 -20.16 -10.15
N MET A 94 -4.04 -19.82 -9.43
CA MET A 94 -4.14 -19.45 -8.00
C MET A 94 -5.02 -18.22 -7.77
N LEU A 95 -4.96 -17.22 -8.61
CA LEU A 95 -5.81 -16.03 -8.52
C LEU A 95 -7.25 -16.32 -8.98
N SER A 96 -7.42 -17.18 -10.01
CA SER A 96 -8.71 -17.51 -10.60
C SER A 96 -9.49 -18.55 -9.80
N SER A 97 -8.81 -19.43 -9.07
CA SER A 97 -9.43 -20.39 -8.15
C SER A 97 -10.04 -19.62 -7.01
N LYS A 98 -11.18 -18.91 -7.28
CA LYS A 98 -11.97 -18.15 -6.29
C LYS A 98 -11.43 -18.42 -4.91
N GLY A 99 -10.31 -17.77 -4.59
CA GLY A 99 -9.43 -18.24 -3.53
C GLY A 99 -10.12 -18.22 -2.19
N GLY A 100 -10.95 -19.22 -1.95
CA GLY A 100 -11.64 -19.41 -0.70
C GLY A 100 -10.72 -19.27 0.50
N ASN A 101 -9.44 -19.32 0.25
CA ASN A 101 -8.42 -19.22 1.27
C ASN A 101 -7.52 -17.97 1.18
N LEU A 102 -7.52 -17.23 0.05
CA LEU A 102 -6.75 -15.98 -0.06
C LEU A 102 -7.42 -14.85 0.71
N LEU A 103 -8.72 -14.93 0.94
CA LEU A 103 -9.55 -13.90 1.57
C LEU A 103 -10.33 -14.43 2.78
N ASP A 104 -9.78 -15.39 3.53
CA ASP A 104 -10.39 -16.07 4.70
C ASP A 104 -11.04 -15.13 5.75
N TYR A 105 -10.74 -13.83 5.68
CA TYR A 105 -11.22 -12.80 6.60
C TYR A 105 -12.23 -11.84 5.96
N ILE A 106 -12.60 -12.06 4.70
CA ILE A 106 -13.69 -11.36 4.02
C ILE A 106 -14.63 -12.42 3.45
N ASP A 107 -15.90 -12.38 3.80
CA ASP A 107 -16.89 -13.26 3.22
C ASP A 107 -17.16 -12.85 1.76
N VAL A 108 -16.27 -13.29 0.87
CA VAL A 108 -16.27 -12.94 -0.55
C VAL A 108 -17.53 -13.42 -1.22
N ASP A 109 -18.03 -14.61 -0.86
CA ASP A 109 -19.22 -15.18 -1.48
C ASP A 109 -20.48 -14.36 -1.18
N VAL A 110 -20.54 -13.72 -0.02
CA VAL A 110 -21.64 -12.82 0.34
C VAL A 110 -21.48 -11.44 -0.31
N ILE A 111 -20.26 -10.89 -0.32
CA ILE A 111 -20.00 -9.51 -0.79
C ILE A 111 -19.90 -9.47 -2.32
N SER A 112 -19.27 -10.46 -2.93
CA SER A 112 -18.93 -10.47 -4.37
C SER A 112 -18.87 -11.88 -4.93
N PRO A 113 -20.01 -12.54 -5.11
CA PRO A 113 -20.05 -13.93 -5.59
C PRO A 113 -19.46 -14.13 -6.99
N ASN A 114 -19.33 -13.05 -7.76
CA ASN A 114 -18.79 -13.06 -9.12
C ASN A 114 -17.40 -12.44 -9.21
N LEU A 115 -16.71 -12.22 -8.09
CA LEU A 115 -15.36 -11.65 -8.08
C LEU A 115 -14.44 -12.38 -9.05
N SER A 116 -13.81 -11.63 -9.93
CA SER A 116 -12.77 -12.12 -10.83
C SER A 116 -11.51 -11.26 -10.66
N ILE A 117 -10.37 -11.93 -10.52
CA ILE A 117 -9.06 -11.27 -10.43
C ILE A 117 -8.16 -11.89 -11.49
N ARG A 118 -7.63 -11.07 -12.38
CA ARG A 118 -6.75 -11.53 -13.47
C ARG A 118 -5.51 -10.64 -13.61
N ILE A 119 -4.39 -11.24 -14.04
CA ILE A 119 -3.20 -10.50 -14.42
C ILE A 119 -3.39 -10.02 -15.87
N THR A 120 -3.19 -8.70 -16.10
CA THR A 120 -3.25 -8.11 -17.44
C THR A 120 -1.89 -7.78 -18.05
N SER A 121 -0.80 -7.94 -17.28
CA SER A 121 0.56 -7.85 -17.82
C SER A 121 0.80 -8.95 -18.86
N SER A 122 1.45 -8.62 -19.98
CA SER A 122 1.78 -9.63 -20.97
C SER A 122 2.83 -10.62 -20.45
N LEU A 123 2.83 -11.85 -20.97
CA LEU A 123 3.87 -12.83 -20.64
C LEU A 123 5.28 -12.32 -21.04
N GLU A 124 5.37 -11.53 -22.11
CA GLU A 124 6.61 -10.93 -22.59
C GLU A 124 7.15 -9.87 -21.59
N ASP A 125 6.29 -8.96 -21.12
CA ASP A 125 6.67 -7.98 -20.09
C ASP A 125 7.08 -8.69 -18.81
N TRP A 126 6.37 -9.77 -18.48
CA TRP A 126 6.59 -10.56 -17.30
C TRP A 126 7.88 -11.38 -17.36
N SER A 127 8.15 -12.06 -18.50
CA SER A 127 9.38 -12.81 -18.71
C SER A 127 10.61 -11.89 -18.75
N LYS A 128 10.51 -10.71 -19.36
CA LYS A 128 11.59 -9.71 -19.35
C LYS A 128 11.96 -9.31 -17.94
N TRP A 129 10.97 -9.02 -17.11
CA TRP A 129 11.18 -8.68 -15.72
C TRP A 129 11.78 -9.84 -14.92
N LEU A 130 11.36 -11.09 -15.17
CA LEU A 130 11.99 -12.29 -14.60
C LEU A 130 13.48 -12.43 -14.96
N TYR A 131 13.88 -12.06 -16.18
CA TYR A 131 15.26 -12.19 -16.63
C TYR A 131 16.20 -11.08 -16.12
N ASP A 132 15.66 -9.94 -15.75
CA ASP A 132 16.47 -8.80 -15.29
C ASP A 132 16.80 -8.87 -13.79
N SER A 133 16.32 -9.88 -13.07
CA SER A 133 16.43 -9.99 -11.62
C SER A 133 17.52 -10.95 -11.17
N GLU A 134 18.39 -10.53 -10.26
CA GLU A 134 19.27 -11.41 -9.48
C GLU A 134 18.55 -11.78 -8.17
N ILE A 135 18.36 -13.08 -7.92
CA ILE A 135 17.66 -13.57 -6.75
C ILE A 135 18.61 -14.37 -5.87
N ASP A 136 18.85 -13.85 -4.67
CA ASP A 136 19.57 -14.55 -3.61
C ASP A 136 18.55 -15.13 -2.61
N PHE A 137 18.52 -16.46 -2.49
CA PHE A 137 17.58 -17.13 -1.59
C PHE A 137 18.21 -17.48 -0.24
N GLY A 138 19.48 -17.24 -0.03
CA GLY A 138 20.18 -17.61 1.20
C GLY A 138 20.07 -19.11 1.56
N GLY A 139 21.15 -19.75 1.97
CA GLY A 139 21.14 -21.15 2.42
C GLY A 139 21.41 -22.18 1.30
N ASP A 140 20.81 -23.39 1.44
CA ASP A 140 21.08 -24.54 0.56
C ASP A 140 20.33 -24.48 -0.80
N LEU A 141 19.66 -23.37 -1.11
CA LEU A 141 18.93 -23.16 -2.36
C LEU A 141 19.67 -22.14 -3.21
N SER A 142 20.15 -22.54 -4.35
CA SER A 142 20.72 -21.64 -5.36
C SER A 142 19.83 -21.60 -6.61
N VAL A 143 19.67 -20.42 -7.18
CA VAL A 143 18.95 -20.23 -8.45
C VAL A 143 19.95 -19.83 -9.51
N VAL A 144 20.02 -20.58 -10.58
CA VAL A 144 20.85 -20.27 -11.72
C VAL A 144 19.96 -19.78 -12.87
N LYS A 145 20.14 -18.53 -13.23
CA LYS A 145 19.46 -17.93 -14.37
C LYS A 145 20.08 -18.47 -15.67
N LYS A 146 19.26 -19.04 -16.53
CA LYS A 146 19.61 -19.34 -17.93
C LYS A 146 18.76 -18.45 -18.84
N SER A 147 19.21 -18.20 -20.05
CA SER A 147 18.62 -17.22 -20.98
C SER A 147 17.12 -17.41 -21.28
N HIS A 148 16.51 -18.56 -20.94
CA HIS A 148 15.12 -18.86 -21.22
C HIS A 148 14.43 -19.68 -20.12
N SER A 149 15.11 -19.96 -19.00
CA SER A 149 14.54 -20.75 -17.91
C SER A 149 15.26 -20.47 -16.59
N TYR A 150 14.58 -20.76 -15.48
CA TYR A 150 15.19 -20.78 -14.16
C TYR A 150 15.51 -22.22 -13.77
N SER A 151 16.76 -22.49 -13.41
CA SER A 151 17.07 -23.76 -12.76
C SER A 151 17.29 -23.54 -11.28
N PHE A 152 16.57 -24.34 -10.50
CA PHE A 152 16.72 -24.41 -9.05
C PHE A 152 17.70 -25.52 -8.72
N SER A 153 18.71 -25.22 -7.94
CA SER A 153 19.60 -26.21 -7.40
C SER A 153 19.32 -26.39 -5.91
N LEU A 154 18.90 -27.60 -5.52
CA LEU A 154 18.65 -27.97 -4.14
C LEU A 154 19.68 -29.01 -3.72
N THR A 155 20.25 -28.85 -2.54
CA THR A 155 21.13 -29.84 -1.90
C THR A 155 20.44 -30.43 -0.67
N PRO A 156 19.44 -31.30 -0.81
CA PRO A 156 18.73 -31.86 0.33
C PRO A 156 19.59 -32.87 1.09
N LYS A 157 19.41 -32.92 2.41
CA LYS A 157 20.14 -33.85 3.31
C LYS A 157 19.47 -35.19 3.54
N SER A 158 18.30 -35.44 2.94
CA SER A 158 17.51 -36.68 3.09
C SER A 158 16.46 -36.81 1.99
N ASP A 159 15.81 -37.95 1.84
CA ASP A 159 14.69 -38.13 0.90
C ASP A 159 13.61 -37.09 1.14
N VAL A 160 13.45 -36.20 0.21
CA VAL A 160 12.51 -35.07 0.35
C VAL A 160 11.56 -35.04 -0.84
N LYS A 161 10.27 -35.07 -0.54
CA LYS A 161 9.23 -34.72 -1.50
C LYS A 161 9.20 -33.20 -1.59
N ILE A 162 9.62 -32.64 -2.71
CA ILE A 162 9.61 -31.20 -2.91
C ILE A 162 8.26 -30.80 -3.49
N ASN A 163 7.56 -29.97 -2.74
CA ASN A 163 6.35 -29.33 -3.22
C ASN A 163 6.73 -28.22 -4.21
N VAL A 164 6.73 -28.55 -5.51
CA VAL A 164 7.06 -27.61 -6.58
C VAL A 164 6.16 -26.36 -6.54
N PRO A 165 4.83 -26.46 -6.32
CA PRO A 165 3.98 -25.30 -6.14
C PRO A 165 4.43 -24.37 -5.02
N PHE A 166 4.94 -24.93 -3.91
CA PHE A 166 5.50 -24.12 -2.83
C PHE A 166 6.71 -23.31 -3.25
N GLN A 167 7.67 -23.94 -3.91
CA GLN A 167 8.87 -23.28 -4.40
C GLN A 167 8.50 -22.22 -5.45
N ILE A 168 7.54 -22.53 -6.31
CA ILE A 168 6.98 -21.59 -7.28
C ILE A 168 6.28 -20.43 -6.59
N ALA A 169 5.42 -20.66 -5.60
CA ALA A 169 4.74 -19.61 -4.85
C ALA A 169 5.74 -18.70 -4.11
N TYR A 170 6.78 -19.28 -3.52
CA TYR A 170 7.86 -18.51 -2.90
C TYR A 170 8.67 -17.71 -3.94
N LEU A 171 8.96 -18.31 -5.08
CA LEU A 171 9.59 -17.63 -6.21
C LEU A 171 8.72 -16.48 -6.71
N PHE A 172 7.41 -16.72 -6.84
CA PHE A 172 6.44 -15.70 -7.19
C PHE A 172 6.44 -14.55 -6.22
N HIS A 173 6.36 -14.84 -4.93
CA HIS A 173 6.44 -13.83 -3.91
C HIS A 173 7.68 -12.95 -4.09
N ARG A 174 8.82 -13.56 -4.34
CA ARG A 174 10.09 -12.84 -4.56
C ARG A 174 10.15 -12.15 -5.92
N LEU A 175 9.61 -12.73 -6.97
CA LEU A 175 9.69 -12.21 -8.34
C LEU A 175 8.59 -11.19 -8.65
N PHE A 176 7.36 -11.40 -8.17
CA PHE A 176 6.24 -10.49 -8.40
C PHE A 176 6.23 -9.30 -7.46
N LEU A 177 6.70 -9.54 -6.25
CA LEU A 177 6.76 -8.55 -5.21
C LEU A 177 8.20 -8.08 -4.98
N GLN A 178 9.06 -8.21 -5.99
CA GLN A 178 10.48 -7.82 -5.89
C GLN A 178 10.67 -6.40 -5.34
N ASP A 179 9.74 -5.52 -5.73
CA ASP A 179 9.67 -4.16 -5.23
C ASP A 179 8.60 -3.99 -4.15
N VAL A 180 7.91 -5.07 -3.74
CA VAL A 180 6.82 -5.00 -2.76
C VAL A 180 6.75 -6.31 -1.96
N SER A 181 7.26 -6.30 -0.74
CA SER A 181 7.12 -7.40 0.21
C SER A 181 5.74 -7.40 0.89
N ILE A 182 5.60 -8.05 2.03
CA ILE A 182 4.34 -8.09 2.81
C ILE A 182 3.81 -6.66 2.99
N PRO A 183 2.56 -6.36 2.60
CA PRO A 183 2.01 -5.03 2.75
C PRO A 183 1.82 -4.66 4.22
N TYR A 184 1.99 -3.40 4.54
CA TYR A 184 1.62 -2.83 5.83
C TYR A 184 0.45 -1.88 5.62
N MET A 185 -0.62 -2.02 6.41
CA MET A 185 -1.79 -1.17 6.21
C MET A 185 -2.14 -0.36 7.46
N LEU A 186 -2.36 0.92 7.25
CA LEU A 186 -2.91 1.87 8.21
C LEU A 186 -4.32 2.23 7.75
N THR A 187 -5.31 1.64 8.40
CA THR A 187 -6.72 1.85 8.08
C THR A 187 -7.21 3.22 8.57
N ALA A 188 -8.38 3.65 8.12
CA ALA A 188 -9.02 4.87 8.60
C ALA A 188 -9.25 4.84 10.12
N GLU A 189 -9.51 3.65 10.69
CA GLU A 189 -9.74 3.41 12.12
C GLU A 189 -8.46 3.42 12.97
N ARG A 190 -7.28 3.66 12.39
CA ARG A 190 -5.97 3.59 13.09
C ARG A 190 -5.92 4.34 14.41
N THR A 191 -6.60 5.48 14.53
CA THR A 191 -6.69 6.24 15.78
C THR A 191 -7.37 5.43 16.89
N GLY A 192 -8.48 4.77 16.56
CA GLY A 192 -9.20 3.90 17.50
C GLY A 192 -8.41 2.64 17.83
N ILE A 193 -7.76 2.04 16.84
CA ILE A 193 -6.91 0.86 17.00
C ILE A 193 -5.83 1.12 18.06
N TYR A 194 -5.04 2.18 17.90
CA TYR A 194 -3.97 2.50 18.84
C TYR A 194 -4.48 3.03 20.19
N THR A 195 -5.68 3.61 20.23
CA THR A 195 -6.29 4.09 21.50
C THR A 195 -6.79 2.93 22.35
N PHE A 196 -7.40 1.91 21.73
CA PHE A 196 -8.15 0.86 22.43
C PHE A 196 -7.56 -0.55 22.25
N SER A 197 -6.35 -0.69 21.72
CA SER A 197 -5.73 -2.00 21.47
C SER A 197 -5.71 -2.88 22.72
N LYS A 198 -5.27 -2.35 23.86
CA LYS A 198 -5.16 -3.10 25.12
C LYS A 198 -6.52 -3.62 25.61
N GLU A 199 -7.55 -2.77 25.55
CA GLU A 199 -8.92 -3.14 25.98
C GLU A 199 -9.54 -4.18 25.05
N ILE A 200 -9.33 -4.05 23.74
CA ILE A 200 -9.81 -5.00 22.74
C ILE A 200 -9.14 -6.36 22.94
N SER A 201 -7.84 -6.37 23.22
CA SER A 201 -7.08 -7.61 23.44
C SER A 201 -7.51 -8.33 24.71
N LEU A 202 -7.75 -7.62 25.78
CA LEU A 202 -8.36 -8.18 26.99
C LEU A 202 -9.74 -8.77 26.71
N GLY A 203 -10.53 -8.10 25.84
CA GLY A 203 -11.82 -8.62 25.38
C GLY A 203 -11.68 -9.93 24.59
N ARG A 204 -10.69 -10.04 23.69
CA ARG A 204 -10.38 -11.27 22.91
C ARG A 204 -10.00 -12.45 23.78
N LEU A 205 -9.25 -12.22 24.85
CA LEU A 205 -8.89 -13.28 25.80
C LEU A 205 -10.14 -13.84 26.54
N ARG A 206 -11.16 -13.01 26.75
CA ARG A 206 -12.42 -13.41 27.40
C ARG A 206 -13.40 -14.08 26.43
N ASP A 207 -13.45 -13.63 25.18
CA ASP A 207 -14.31 -14.19 24.13
C ASP A 207 -13.53 -14.27 22.79
N PRO A 208 -12.99 -15.45 22.45
CA PRO A 208 -12.25 -15.66 21.19
C PRO A 208 -13.05 -15.34 19.92
N LYS A 209 -14.39 -15.34 19.97
CA LYS A 209 -15.22 -14.99 18.83
C LYS A 209 -15.12 -13.50 18.46
N ILE A 210 -14.63 -12.64 19.35
CA ILE A 210 -14.38 -11.24 19.05
C ILE A 210 -13.27 -11.10 17.99
N ALA A 211 -12.29 -11.99 18.01
CA ALA A 211 -11.16 -11.95 17.07
C ALA A 211 -11.58 -12.12 15.61
N SER A 212 -12.64 -12.89 15.33
CA SER A 212 -13.13 -13.19 13.98
C SER A 212 -14.07 -12.11 13.41
N ARG A 213 -14.34 -11.03 14.15
CA ARG A 213 -15.30 -9.99 13.74
C ARG A 213 -14.67 -8.85 12.94
N TYR A 214 -13.36 -8.76 12.93
CA TYR A 214 -12.66 -7.65 12.27
C TYR A 214 -11.97 -8.10 10.99
N PRO A 215 -12.04 -7.30 9.92
CA PRO A 215 -11.21 -7.50 8.72
C PRO A 215 -9.74 -7.61 9.10
N LYS A 216 -8.98 -8.38 8.31
CA LYS A 216 -7.56 -8.63 8.59
C LYS A 216 -6.73 -7.35 8.79
N PRO A 217 -6.85 -6.27 7.97
CA PRO A 217 -6.07 -5.05 8.19
C PRO A 217 -6.27 -4.45 9.58
N ILE A 218 -7.51 -4.49 10.11
CA ILE A 218 -7.82 -4.01 11.46
C ILE A 218 -7.23 -4.97 12.50
N SER A 219 -7.36 -6.28 12.30
CA SER A 219 -6.81 -7.27 13.21
C SER A 219 -5.29 -7.19 13.30
N ASP A 220 -4.62 -7.04 12.16
CA ASP A 220 -3.16 -6.90 12.09
C ASP A 220 -2.72 -5.55 12.69
N GLY A 221 -3.51 -4.49 12.49
CA GLY A 221 -3.30 -3.18 13.12
C GLY A 221 -3.35 -3.24 14.65
N LEU A 222 -4.28 -4.01 15.22
CA LEU A 222 -4.36 -4.23 16.67
C LEU A 222 -3.12 -4.98 17.19
N VAL A 223 -2.68 -6.03 16.49
CA VAL A 223 -1.45 -6.76 16.84
C VAL A 223 -0.23 -5.84 16.77
N ASN A 224 -0.12 -5.03 15.73
CA ASN A 224 0.98 -4.07 15.58
C ASN A 224 0.99 -3.01 16.70
N ALA A 225 -0.18 -2.54 17.13
CA ALA A 225 -0.30 -1.57 18.22
C ALA A 225 0.11 -2.18 19.58
N GLU A 226 -0.15 -3.46 19.81
CA GLU A 226 0.27 -4.18 21.01
C GLU A 226 1.77 -4.50 21.02
N ASP A 227 2.34 -4.78 19.86
CA ASP A 227 3.75 -5.19 19.72
C ASP A 227 4.73 -4.00 19.73
N LEU A 228 4.28 -2.78 19.96
CA LEU A 228 5.13 -1.59 19.90
C LEU A 228 6.32 -1.65 20.87
N ALA A 229 6.14 -2.19 22.06
CA ALA A 229 7.23 -2.34 23.05
C ALA A 229 8.36 -3.26 22.54
N ASN A 230 8.03 -4.27 21.74
CA ASN A 230 9.01 -5.12 21.08
C ASN A 230 9.58 -4.46 19.82
N ALA A 231 8.73 -3.81 19.03
CA ALA A 231 9.13 -3.13 17.81
C ALA A 231 10.20 -2.07 18.05
N LYS A 232 10.12 -1.30 19.17
CA LYS A 232 11.11 -0.27 19.51
C LYS A 232 12.54 -0.78 19.70
N LYS A 233 12.74 -2.09 19.84
CA LYS A 233 14.08 -2.69 19.95
C LYS A 233 14.85 -2.63 18.63
N ASN A 234 14.15 -2.48 17.51
CA ASN A 234 14.71 -2.36 16.18
C ASN A 234 14.43 -0.96 15.65
N THR A 235 15.44 -0.31 15.06
CA THR A 235 15.27 0.98 14.39
C THR A 235 15.34 0.76 12.90
N SER A 236 14.37 1.27 12.17
CA SER A 236 14.32 1.24 10.72
C SER A 236 15.28 2.26 10.09
N ASP A 237 15.80 1.97 8.91
CA ASP A 237 16.60 2.90 8.10
C ASP A 237 15.79 4.18 7.71
N TYR A 238 14.48 4.13 7.84
CA TYR A 238 13.54 5.23 7.53
C TYR A 238 13.17 6.08 8.76
N SER A 239 13.80 5.84 9.92
CA SER A 239 13.51 6.55 11.17
C SER A 239 13.62 8.07 11.06
N LYS A 240 14.50 8.57 10.16
CA LYS A 240 14.61 10.01 9.89
C LYS A 240 13.31 10.62 9.34
N LEU A 241 12.56 9.90 8.51
CA LEU A 241 11.27 10.38 8.01
C LEU A 241 10.22 10.50 9.14
N ALA A 242 10.33 9.65 10.17
CA ALA A 242 9.52 9.79 11.38
C ALA A 242 9.89 11.06 12.15
N ASP A 243 11.19 11.38 12.27
CA ASP A 243 11.66 12.60 12.91
C ASP A 243 11.20 13.85 12.14
N ASP A 244 11.14 13.81 10.80
CA ASP A 244 10.62 14.89 9.97
C ASP A 244 9.11 15.16 10.27
N ILE A 245 8.28 14.10 10.43
CA ILE A 245 6.87 14.28 10.83
C ILE A 245 6.76 14.89 12.22
N GLU A 246 7.59 14.45 13.16
CA GLU A 246 7.62 14.97 14.53
C GLU A 246 8.02 16.44 14.59
N SER A 247 9.04 16.84 13.83
CA SER A 247 9.52 18.23 13.81
C SER A 247 8.60 19.16 13.04
N ASP A 248 8.20 18.77 11.82
CA ASP A 248 7.55 19.67 10.88
C ASP A 248 6.04 19.77 11.10
N ILE A 249 5.40 18.66 11.56
CA ILE A 249 3.96 18.58 11.70
C ILE A 249 3.53 18.54 13.17
N LEU A 250 4.08 17.61 13.96
CA LEU A 250 3.67 17.47 15.37
C LEU A 250 4.27 18.52 16.29
N GLN A 251 5.46 19.05 15.95
CA GLN A 251 6.24 19.94 16.80
C GLN A 251 6.53 19.31 18.19
N GLY A 252 6.72 18.00 18.24
CA GLY A 252 6.95 17.23 19.44
C GLY A 252 7.33 15.80 19.12
N LYS A 253 7.58 14.97 20.13
CA LYS A 253 8.08 13.60 19.98
C LYS A 253 7.13 12.55 20.51
N MET A 254 6.99 11.46 19.75
CA MET A 254 6.31 10.24 20.19
C MET A 254 7.31 9.34 20.93
N VAL A 255 6.99 8.96 22.14
CA VAL A 255 7.83 8.12 23.00
C VAL A 255 7.04 6.88 23.41
N ILE A 256 7.66 5.72 23.28
CA ILE A 256 7.14 4.46 23.82
C ILE A 256 7.97 4.15 25.08
N THR A 257 7.29 4.08 26.23
CA THR A 257 7.92 3.75 27.51
C THR A 257 8.32 2.26 27.55
N ASP A 258 9.04 1.84 28.60
CA ASP A 258 9.49 0.44 28.71
C ASP A 258 8.36 -0.55 28.99
N ASP A 259 7.28 -0.08 29.59
CA ASP A 259 6.04 -0.81 29.81
C ASP A 259 5.07 -0.75 28.60
N GLY A 260 5.52 -0.17 27.47
CA GLY A 260 4.77 -0.11 26.22
C GLY A 260 3.65 0.93 26.19
N GLU A 261 3.72 1.94 27.07
CA GLU A 261 2.81 3.07 27.01
C GLU A 261 3.27 4.10 25.97
N ILE A 262 2.31 4.69 25.25
CA ILE A 262 2.60 5.74 24.26
C ILE A 262 2.42 7.10 24.92
N GLN A 263 3.43 7.96 24.78
CA GLN A 263 3.43 9.33 25.27
C GLN A 263 3.78 10.30 24.15
N TYR A 264 3.19 11.49 24.21
CA TYR A 264 3.54 12.62 23.36
C TYR A 264 4.26 13.68 24.20
N HIS A 265 5.49 13.99 23.83
CA HIS A 265 6.34 14.99 24.49
C HIS A 265 6.34 16.27 23.65
N HIS A 266 5.81 17.37 24.19
CA HIS A 266 5.77 18.66 23.53
C HIS A 266 6.29 19.73 24.50
N HIS A 267 7.41 20.36 24.16
CA HIS A 267 8.13 21.27 25.03
C HIS A 267 8.38 20.63 26.43
N ASN A 268 7.80 21.22 27.48
CA ASN A 268 7.91 20.74 28.86
C ASN A 268 6.74 19.84 29.31
N ALA A 269 5.80 19.54 28.39
CA ALA A 269 4.64 18.72 28.70
C ALA A 269 4.83 17.30 28.23
N VAL A 270 4.45 16.34 29.07
CA VAL A 270 4.35 14.92 28.73
C VAL A 270 2.86 14.54 28.82
N LEU A 271 2.29 14.18 27.70
CA LEU A 271 0.88 13.79 27.61
C LEU A 271 0.79 12.29 27.33
N SER A 272 -0.12 11.61 28.02
CA SER A 272 -0.47 10.24 27.62
C SER A 272 -1.13 10.27 26.24
N TYR A 273 -1.01 9.18 25.49
CA TYR A 273 -1.62 9.06 24.16
C TYR A 273 -3.11 9.41 24.16
N ASN A 274 -3.85 8.93 25.15
CA ASN A 274 -5.30 9.15 25.26
C ASN A 274 -5.67 10.61 25.45
N LEU A 275 -4.81 11.44 26.03
CA LEU A 275 -5.01 12.88 26.25
C LEU A 275 -4.44 13.74 25.11
N SER A 276 -3.70 13.14 24.18
CA SER A 276 -3.13 13.84 23.02
C SER A 276 -4.21 14.25 22.02
N SER A 277 -3.91 15.24 21.18
CA SER A 277 -4.81 15.69 20.13
C SER A 277 -5.10 14.60 19.09
N THR A 278 -6.20 14.72 18.36
CA THR A 278 -6.54 13.79 17.28
C THR A 278 -5.49 13.78 16.19
N MET A 279 -4.85 14.90 15.87
CA MET A 279 -3.74 14.98 14.93
C MET A 279 -2.57 14.08 15.37
N VAL A 280 -2.15 14.17 16.64
CA VAL A 280 -1.09 13.31 17.20
C VAL A 280 -1.47 11.84 17.06
N LYS A 281 -2.69 11.47 17.42
CA LYS A 281 -3.18 10.09 17.31
C LYS A 281 -3.23 9.59 15.88
N THR A 282 -3.56 10.44 14.92
CA THR A 282 -3.63 10.09 13.50
C THR A 282 -2.24 9.83 12.90
N LEU A 283 -1.24 10.64 13.27
CA LEU A 283 0.11 10.55 12.71
C LEU A 283 1.00 9.54 13.42
N SER A 284 0.74 9.24 14.69
CA SER A 284 1.56 8.30 15.48
C SER A 284 1.76 6.93 14.82
N PRO A 285 0.73 6.28 14.23
CA PRO A 285 0.92 5.00 13.55
C PRO A 285 1.87 5.08 12.36
N ILE A 286 1.85 6.20 11.61
CA ILE A 286 2.79 6.45 10.50
C ILE A 286 4.21 6.60 11.05
N ILE A 287 4.37 7.37 12.14
CA ILE A 287 5.65 7.57 12.82
C ILE A 287 6.21 6.23 13.31
N PHE A 288 5.39 5.41 13.97
CA PHE A 288 5.83 4.11 14.48
C PHE A 288 6.20 3.14 13.37
N TYR A 289 5.43 3.12 12.27
CA TYR A 289 5.79 2.35 11.09
C TYR A 289 7.15 2.78 10.55
N LEU A 290 7.35 4.06 10.26
CA LEU A 290 8.59 4.60 9.70
C LEU A 290 9.77 4.37 10.63
N ARG A 291 9.58 4.46 11.95
CA ARG A 291 10.67 4.35 12.93
C ARG A 291 11.08 2.91 13.20
N TYR A 292 10.14 1.94 13.15
CA TYR A 292 10.39 0.61 13.68
C TYR A 292 10.10 -0.54 12.72
N LYS A 293 9.29 -0.33 11.68
CA LYS A 293 8.76 -1.42 10.83
C LYS A 293 9.04 -1.23 9.35
N ALA A 294 9.34 0.00 8.91
CA ALA A 294 9.55 0.28 7.49
C ALA A 294 10.82 -0.42 6.99
N GLU A 295 10.67 -1.14 5.91
CA GLU A 295 11.75 -1.81 5.19
C GLU A 295 11.63 -1.47 3.70
N LYS A 296 12.75 -1.57 2.99
CA LYS A 296 12.75 -1.41 1.54
C LYS A 296 11.78 -2.42 0.92
N ASP A 297 11.07 -1.97 -0.11
CA ASP A 297 10.17 -2.82 -0.91
C ASP A 297 8.88 -3.28 -0.17
N ILE A 298 8.57 -2.73 1.01
CA ILE A 298 7.26 -2.88 1.65
C ILE A 298 6.26 -1.90 1.03
N LEU A 299 5.06 -2.39 0.66
CA LEU A 299 3.95 -1.53 0.30
C LEU A 299 3.24 -1.02 1.56
N LEU A 300 3.38 0.27 1.83
CA LEU A 300 2.56 0.92 2.83
C LEU A 300 1.24 1.37 2.22
N ILE A 301 0.13 0.87 2.75
CA ILE A 301 -1.23 1.28 2.38
C ILE A 301 -1.77 2.19 3.47
N ILE A 302 -2.20 3.41 3.14
CA ILE A 302 -2.81 4.33 4.09
C ILE A 302 -4.19 4.73 3.58
N ASP A 303 -5.20 4.38 4.36
CA ASP A 303 -6.59 4.81 4.11
C ASP A 303 -6.85 6.13 4.84
N GLU A 304 -7.34 7.12 4.10
CA GLU A 304 -7.66 8.48 4.57
C GLU A 304 -6.52 9.12 5.41
N PRO A 305 -5.33 9.36 4.81
CA PRO A 305 -4.20 9.95 5.54
C PRO A 305 -4.50 11.33 6.11
N GLU A 306 -5.44 12.07 5.53
CA GLU A 306 -5.85 13.43 5.90
C GLU A 306 -6.73 13.54 7.14
N ILE A 307 -7.27 12.44 7.66
CA ILE A 307 -8.19 12.46 8.82
C ILE A 307 -7.60 13.31 9.95
N ASN A 308 -8.43 14.23 10.48
CA ASN A 308 -8.08 15.11 11.60
C ASN A 308 -6.87 16.02 11.39
N LEU A 309 -6.42 16.22 10.15
CA LEU A 309 -5.31 17.12 9.83
C LEU A 309 -5.82 18.46 9.28
N HIS A 310 -5.25 19.54 9.79
CA HIS A 310 -5.43 20.86 9.17
C HIS A 310 -4.87 20.86 7.76
N PRO A 311 -5.45 21.61 6.78
CA PRO A 311 -4.95 21.69 5.40
C PRO A 311 -3.44 21.89 5.26
N SER A 312 -2.83 22.79 6.04
CA SER A 312 -1.38 22.99 6.03
C SER A 312 -0.59 21.71 6.37
N ASN A 313 -1.09 20.90 7.31
CA ASN A 313 -0.44 19.66 7.70
C ASN A 313 -0.65 18.55 6.66
N GLN A 314 -1.75 18.60 5.90
CA GLN A 314 -1.98 17.70 4.76
C GLN A 314 -0.96 17.96 3.64
N ILE A 315 -0.63 19.23 3.37
CA ILE A 315 0.42 19.64 2.43
C ILE A 315 1.78 19.09 2.89
N LEU A 316 2.15 19.30 4.16
CA LEU A 316 3.40 18.78 4.71
C LEU A 316 3.47 17.25 4.68
N LEU A 317 2.35 16.57 4.97
CA LEU A 317 2.28 15.10 4.89
C LEU A 317 2.47 14.60 3.44
N ALA A 318 1.95 15.29 2.44
CA ALA A 318 2.18 14.96 1.03
C ALA A 318 3.67 15.05 0.67
N ARG A 319 4.41 16.02 1.22
CA ARG A 319 5.87 16.12 1.05
C ARG A 319 6.61 14.97 1.72
N VAL A 320 6.15 14.55 2.89
CA VAL A 320 6.69 13.32 3.55
C VAL A 320 6.46 12.11 2.67
N PHE A 321 5.28 11.94 2.06
CA PHE A 321 5.01 10.85 1.12
C PHE A 321 5.97 10.88 -0.08
N ALA A 322 6.26 12.06 -0.62
CA ALA A 322 7.25 12.19 -1.68
C ALA A 322 8.66 11.75 -1.22
N ARG A 323 9.10 12.14 -0.03
CA ARG A 323 10.37 11.69 0.56
C ARG A 323 10.39 10.17 0.76
N MET A 324 9.27 9.57 1.19
CA MET A 324 9.14 8.11 1.36
C MET A 324 9.38 7.37 0.04
N ILE A 325 8.69 7.75 -1.04
CA ILE A 325 8.85 7.09 -2.34
C ILE A 325 10.23 7.33 -2.96
N ASN A 326 10.83 8.51 -2.74
CA ASN A 326 12.20 8.81 -3.17
C ASN A 326 13.26 8.05 -2.36
N ALA A 327 12.94 7.68 -1.11
CA ALA A 327 13.76 6.80 -0.29
C ALA A 327 13.61 5.31 -0.66
N GLY A 328 12.73 4.96 -1.61
CA GLY A 328 12.55 3.60 -2.11
C GLY A 328 11.38 2.84 -1.49
N LEU A 329 10.54 3.48 -0.68
CA LEU A 329 9.29 2.88 -0.20
C LEU A 329 8.23 2.90 -1.30
N HIS A 330 7.33 1.92 -1.26
CA HIS A 330 6.12 1.89 -2.07
C HIS A 330 4.92 2.34 -1.22
N LEU A 331 4.13 3.24 -1.77
CA LEU A 331 3.01 3.85 -1.05
C LEU A 331 1.74 3.77 -1.87
N MET A 332 0.66 3.32 -1.24
CA MET A 332 -0.70 3.41 -1.74
C MET A 332 -1.53 4.25 -0.78
N ILE A 333 -2.18 5.28 -1.28
CA ILE A 333 -3.07 6.13 -0.48
C ILE A 333 -4.46 6.15 -1.06
N ALA A 334 -5.49 6.03 -0.21
CA ALA A 334 -6.87 6.32 -0.55
C ALA A 334 -7.25 7.63 0.12
N THR A 335 -7.52 8.68 -0.67
CA THR A 335 -7.68 10.04 -0.15
C THR A 335 -8.85 10.78 -0.77
N HIS A 336 -9.44 11.70 -0.01
CA HIS A 336 -10.41 12.71 -0.45
C HIS A 336 -9.82 14.12 -0.45
N SER A 337 -8.55 14.26 -0.02
CA SER A 337 -7.94 15.56 0.19
C SER A 337 -7.48 16.20 -1.12
N ASP A 338 -8.10 17.32 -1.46
CA ASP A 338 -7.63 18.19 -2.54
C ASP A 338 -6.21 18.73 -2.24
N TYR A 339 -5.90 19.01 -0.98
CA TYR A 339 -4.59 19.53 -0.58
C TYR A 339 -3.46 18.53 -0.80
N ILE A 340 -3.67 17.27 -0.47
CA ILE A 340 -2.69 16.20 -0.73
C ILE A 340 -2.47 16.04 -2.24
N ILE A 341 -3.55 15.99 -3.00
CA ILE A 341 -3.48 15.77 -4.45
C ILE A 341 -2.80 16.94 -5.15
N ARG A 342 -3.19 18.19 -4.83
CA ARG A 342 -2.57 19.39 -5.40
C ARG A 342 -1.10 19.47 -5.06
N GLU A 343 -0.71 19.14 -3.83
CA GLU A 343 0.68 19.16 -3.45
C GLU A 343 1.49 18.10 -4.21
N ILE A 344 0.98 16.87 -4.37
CA ILE A 344 1.62 15.85 -5.21
C ILE A 344 1.79 16.37 -6.65
N ASN A 345 0.77 17.01 -7.23
CA ASN A 345 0.86 17.61 -8.56
C ASN A 345 1.90 18.73 -8.63
N ASN A 346 1.98 19.59 -7.61
CA ASN A 346 3.01 20.63 -7.53
C ASN A 346 4.41 20.02 -7.51
N LEU A 347 4.63 18.93 -6.76
CA LEU A 347 5.91 18.24 -6.67
C LEU A 347 6.29 17.55 -8.00
N ILE A 348 5.30 17.06 -8.76
CA ILE A 348 5.50 16.52 -10.11
C ILE A 348 5.90 17.65 -11.07
N MET A 349 5.19 18.78 -11.06
CA MET A 349 5.51 19.92 -11.91
C MET A 349 6.90 20.50 -11.60
N ALA A 350 7.26 20.58 -10.32
CA ALA A 350 8.56 21.05 -9.87
C ALA A 350 9.70 20.12 -10.35
N GLU A 351 9.50 18.80 -10.30
CA GLU A 351 10.45 17.81 -10.89
C GLU A 351 10.61 18.04 -12.39
N ALA A 352 9.50 18.14 -13.11
CA ALA A 352 9.50 18.34 -14.56
C ALA A 352 10.22 19.63 -14.96
N LEU A 353 10.02 20.73 -14.22
CA LEU A 353 10.73 21.99 -14.43
C LEU A 353 12.23 21.83 -14.19
N GLN A 354 12.62 21.17 -13.11
CA GLN A 354 14.03 20.92 -12.80
C GLN A 354 14.69 20.06 -13.87
N ARG A 355 14.02 18.97 -14.30
CA ARG A 355 14.52 18.04 -15.34
C ARG A 355 14.67 18.71 -16.70
N LYS A 356 13.80 19.66 -17.05
CA LYS A 356 13.87 20.42 -18.32
C LYS A 356 14.95 21.50 -18.32
N GLY A 357 15.69 21.65 -17.24
CA GLY A 357 16.83 22.58 -17.17
C GLY A 357 16.42 24.06 -17.14
N ASN A 358 15.21 24.37 -16.69
CA ASN A 358 14.79 25.75 -16.47
C ASN A 358 15.63 26.38 -15.34
N ASN A 359 16.04 27.64 -15.51
CA ASN A 359 16.83 28.40 -14.52
C ASN A 359 16.05 28.73 -13.23
N ILE A 360 14.95 28.05 -12.98
CA ILE A 360 14.10 28.22 -11.80
C ILE A 360 14.78 27.55 -10.61
N LYS A 361 14.98 28.30 -9.56
CA LYS A 361 15.54 27.82 -8.30
C LYS A 361 14.42 27.29 -7.42
N ILE A 362 14.03 26.04 -7.68
CA ILE A 362 12.87 25.38 -7.05
C ILE A 362 12.90 25.51 -5.52
N LYS A 363 14.06 25.33 -4.89
CA LYS A 363 14.21 25.43 -3.44
C LYS A 363 14.00 26.86 -2.92
N GLU A 364 14.55 27.84 -3.61
CA GLU A 364 14.49 29.25 -3.20
C GLU A 364 13.13 29.89 -3.46
N GLU A 365 12.48 29.50 -4.57
CA GLU A 365 11.22 30.10 -5.00
C GLU A 365 9.99 29.42 -4.39
N TYR A 366 10.02 28.08 -4.24
CA TYR A 366 8.87 27.28 -3.78
C TYR A 366 9.11 26.54 -2.47
N SER A 367 10.33 26.62 -1.91
CA SER A 367 10.70 25.92 -0.67
C SER A 367 10.57 24.38 -0.76
N TYR A 368 10.71 23.81 -1.97
CA TYR A 368 10.74 22.35 -2.15
C TYR A 368 12.17 21.83 -2.06
N ALA A 369 12.37 20.80 -1.23
CA ALA A 369 13.63 20.09 -1.17
C ALA A 369 13.75 19.11 -2.35
N LYS A 370 14.99 18.76 -2.72
CA LYS A 370 15.24 17.87 -3.85
C LYS A 370 14.63 16.48 -3.69
N ASP A 371 14.59 15.98 -2.48
CA ASP A 371 14.02 14.69 -2.10
C ASP A 371 12.48 14.71 -1.98
N GLU A 372 11.86 15.86 -2.15
CA GLU A 372 10.39 16.01 -2.24
C GLU A 372 9.88 15.96 -3.69
N LEU A 373 10.75 16.09 -4.69
CA LEU A 373 10.34 16.13 -6.09
C LEU A 373 9.92 14.73 -6.58
N VAL A 374 8.78 14.65 -7.26
CA VAL A 374 8.15 13.38 -7.67
C VAL A 374 8.17 13.25 -9.19
N LYS A 375 8.66 12.12 -9.70
CA LYS A 375 8.57 11.83 -11.13
C LYS A 375 7.16 11.36 -11.50
N ALA A 376 6.58 11.92 -12.56
CA ALA A 376 5.30 11.46 -13.09
C ALA A 376 5.29 9.94 -13.39
N SER A 377 6.42 9.38 -13.83
CA SER A 377 6.57 7.95 -14.10
C SER A 377 6.41 7.05 -12.89
N ASP A 378 6.62 7.56 -11.67
CA ASP A 378 6.57 6.81 -10.42
C ASP A 378 5.16 6.81 -9.80
N VAL A 379 4.20 7.55 -10.41
CA VAL A 379 2.84 7.74 -9.91
C VAL A 379 1.83 7.04 -10.79
N SER A 380 0.81 6.42 -10.18
CA SER A 380 -0.45 6.09 -10.83
C SER A 380 -1.62 6.60 -10.00
N ALA A 381 -2.64 7.13 -10.66
CA ALA A 381 -3.80 7.70 -10.01
C ALA A 381 -5.08 7.06 -10.59
N PHE A 382 -6.06 6.83 -9.72
CA PHE A 382 -7.33 6.20 -10.07
C PHE A 382 -8.49 6.98 -9.47
N SER A 383 -9.48 7.33 -10.29
CA SER A 383 -10.71 7.97 -9.86
C SER A 383 -11.83 6.95 -9.74
N PHE A 384 -12.46 6.93 -8.57
CA PHE A 384 -13.61 6.09 -8.26
C PHE A 384 -14.89 6.91 -8.48
N ASN A 385 -15.53 6.70 -9.60
CA ASN A 385 -16.67 7.49 -10.05
C ASN A 385 -17.97 6.75 -9.80
N PRO A 386 -18.94 7.32 -9.03
CA PRO A 386 -20.26 6.75 -8.87
C PRO A 386 -20.96 6.62 -10.24
N GLY A 387 -21.47 5.43 -10.51
CA GLY A 387 -22.31 5.11 -11.68
C GLY A 387 -23.77 4.96 -11.29
N SER A 388 -24.56 4.36 -12.18
CA SER A 388 -25.95 4.00 -11.93
C SER A 388 -26.05 2.79 -10.98
N GLU A 389 -27.19 2.67 -10.28
CA GLU A 389 -27.55 1.51 -9.44
C GLU A 389 -26.53 1.17 -8.34
N GLY A 390 -25.81 2.19 -7.81
CA GLY A 390 -24.80 1.98 -6.77
C GLY A 390 -23.49 1.32 -7.25
N LYS A 391 -23.36 1.15 -8.55
CA LYS A 391 -22.10 0.66 -9.16
C LYS A 391 -21.07 1.78 -9.22
N VAL A 392 -19.78 1.41 -9.24
CA VAL A 392 -18.66 2.34 -9.28
C VAL A 392 -17.73 1.95 -10.43
N ASN A 393 -17.39 2.93 -11.25
CA ASN A 393 -16.39 2.79 -12.31
C ASN A 393 -15.05 3.34 -11.79
N VAL A 394 -14.00 2.54 -11.89
CA VAL A 394 -12.64 2.94 -11.53
C VAL A 394 -11.89 3.27 -12.81
N GLU A 395 -11.49 4.52 -12.95
CA GLU A 395 -10.78 5.03 -14.11
C GLU A 395 -9.35 5.36 -13.77
N LYS A 396 -8.40 4.80 -14.52
CA LYS A 396 -6.99 5.21 -14.44
C LYS A 396 -6.86 6.61 -15.03
N GLN A 397 -6.28 7.52 -14.26
CA GLN A 397 -5.99 8.88 -14.71
C GLN A 397 -4.64 8.92 -15.44
N GLU A 398 -4.56 9.77 -16.45
CA GLU A 398 -3.28 10.07 -17.09
C GLU A 398 -2.43 10.93 -16.14
N VAL A 399 -1.22 10.46 -15.85
CA VAL A 399 -0.23 11.19 -15.05
C VAL A 399 0.88 11.66 -15.98
N ASN A 400 1.06 12.97 -16.08
CA ASN A 400 2.06 13.59 -16.94
C ASN A 400 2.83 14.69 -16.18
N ASP A 401 3.64 15.49 -16.87
CA ASP A 401 4.45 16.57 -16.27
C ASP A 401 3.61 17.65 -15.53
N PHE A 402 2.30 17.71 -15.74
CA PHE A 402 1.37 18.61 -15.04
C PHE A 402 0.64 17.92 -13.87
N GLY A 403 0.99 16.67 -13.56
CA GLY A 403 0.31 15.86 -12.57
C GLY A 403 -0.86 15.08 -13.17
N PHE A 404 -1.92 14.90 -12.39
CA PHE A 404 -3.16 14.21 -12.76
C PHE A 404 -4.40 14.99 -12.30
N ASP A 405 -5.50 14.80 -13.00
CA ASP A 405 -6.76 15.48 -12.71
C ASP A 405 -7.69 14.66 -11.83
N VAL A 406 -8.39 15.31 -10.91
CA VAL A 406 -9.42 14.70 -10.06
C VAL A 406 -10.73 15.44 -10.23
N LYS A 407 -11.46 15.07 -11.28
CA LYS A 407 -12.71 15.73 -11.70
C LYS A 407 -13.73 15.91 -10.58
N SER A 408 -13.90 14.92 -9.71
CA SER A 408 -14.90 14.97 -8.63
C SER A 408 -14.63 16.08 -7.61
N ILE A 409 -13.37 16.35 -7.32
CA ILE A 409 -12.95 17.43 -6.39
C ILE A 409 -13.09 18.78 -7.11
N ASN A 410 -12.61 18.89 -8.33
CA ASN A 410 -12.66 20.12 -9.12
C ASN A 410 -14.10 20.60 -9.31
N VAL A 411 -15.03 19.72 -9.66
CA VAL A 411 -16.47 20.07 -9.82
C VAL A 411 -17.05 20.67 -8.55
N ALA A 412 -16.75 20.10 -7.37
CA ALA A 412 -17.24 20.64 -6.11
C ALA A 412 -16.68 22.02 -5.79
N ILE A 413 -15.38 22.23 -6.04
CA ILE A 413 -14.70 23.52 -5.83
C ILE A 413 -15.25 24.58 -6.82
N GLU A 414 -15.39 24.25 -8.09
CA GLU A 414 -15.93 25.15 -9.12
C GLU A 414 -17.35 25.57 -8.80
N ALA A 415 -18.20 24.63 -8.37
CA ALA A 415 -19.57 24.93 -7.97
C ALA A 415 -19.62 25.90 -6.78
N GLN A 416 -18.78 25.70 -5.76
CA GLN A 416 -18.71 26.60 -4.60
C GLN A 416 -18.18 27.98 -5.00
N ASN A 417 -17.13 28.05 -5.82
CA ASN A 417 -16.57 29.31 -6.31
C ASN A 417 -17.60 30.07 -7.15
N SER A 418 -18.36 29.40 -8.02
CA SER A 418 -19.43 30.01 -8.82
C SER A 418 -20.51 30.64 -7.93
N ILE A 419 -20.97 29.92 -6.90
CA ILE A 419 -21.94 30.46 -5.94
C ILE A 419 -21.37 31.67 -5.19
N THR A 420 -20.13 31.54 -4.71
CA THR A 420 -19.49 32.63 -3.96
C THR A 420 -19.34 33.89 -4.80
N ASN A 421 -18.91 33.73 -6.06
CA ASN A 421 -18.76 34.86 -6.97
C ASN A 421 -20.11 35.51 -7.29
N ASP A 422 -21.16 34.74 -7.59
CA ASP A 422 -22.50 35.28 -7.85
C ASP A 422 -23.05 36.06 -6.63
N LEU A 423 -22.89 35.51 -5.42
CA LEU A 423 -23.30 36.18 -4.20
C LEU A 423 -22.51 37.47 -3.94
N PHE A 424 -21.19 37.43 -4.18
CA PHE A 424 -20.34 38.58 -4.02
C PHE A 424 -20.71 39.69 -4.99
N ASP A 425 -20.92 39.35 -6.27
CA ASP A 425 -21.29 40.33 -7.31
C ASP A 425 -22.64 41.00 -7.01
N ARG A 426 -23.64 40.22 -6.54
CA ARG A 426 -24.95 40.76 -6.13
C ARG A 426 -24.84 41.71 -4.95
N LEU A 427 -24.06 41.33 -3.92
CA LEU A 427 -23.85 42.17 -2.73
C LEU A 427 -23.08 43.46 -3.10
N ALA A 428 -22.08 43.39 -3.96
CA ALA A 428 -21.32 44.53 -4.41
C ALA A 428 -22.21 45.50 -5.22
N TYR A 429 -23.14 44.97 -6.05
CA TYR A 429 -24.10 45.78 -6.81
C TYR A 429 -25.09 46.52 -5.89
N GLU A 430 -25.67 45.82 -4.89
CA GLU A 430 -26.56 46.44 -3.90
C GLU A 430 -25.90 47.55 -3.08
N ILE A 431 -24.61 47.40 -2.75
CA ILE A 431 -23.85 48.43 -2.03
C ILE A 431 -23.62 49.68 -2.87
N THR A 432 -23.39 49.52 -4.17
CA THR A 432 -23.18 50.64 -5.10
C THR A 432 -24.48 51.37 -5.45
N ASP A 433 -25.62 50.66 -5.52
CA ASP A 433 -26.92 51.23 -5.85
C ASP A 433 -27.55 51.97 -4.66
N ASN A 434 -27.23 51.59 -3.42
CA ASN A 434 -27.70 52.27 -2.17
C ASN A 434 -26.74 53.38 -1.69
N GLY A 435 -25.65 53.64 -2.39
CA GLY A 435 -24.65 54.71 -2.07
C GLY A 435 -24.88 56.04 -2.76
N ASP A 436 -25.83 56.12 -3.69
CA ASP A 436 -26.17 57.33 -4.47
C ASP A 436 -27.51 57.98 -4.04
N GLU A 437 -28.07 57.64 -2.88
CA GLU A 437 -29.12 58.38 -2.22
C GLU A 437 -28.51 59.14 -0.98
#